data_da5a5a5eafe5bfef33045e26040f89fb
#
_entry.id   da5a5a5eafe5bfef33045e26040f89fb
#
_cell.length_a   1.000
_cell.length_b   1.000
_cell.length_c   1.000
_cell.angle_alpha   90.00
_cell.angle_beta   90.00
_cell.angle_gamma   90.00
#
_symmetry.space_group_name_H-M   'P 1'
#
loop_
_entity.id
_entity.type
_entity.pdbx_description
1 polymer ?
#
loop_
_entity_poly.entity_id
_entity_poly.type
_entity_poly.pdbx_seq_one_letter_code
_entity_poly.pdbx_strand_id
1 'polypeptide(L)' 'MTTKQQLQQQLAYALEQLGIADSMEAKVRWGIRCDQLEAGIEDLSYNSQEIGQ' A
#
# COMPACT_ATOMS: atom_id res chain seq x y z
N MET A 1 14.90 -6.51 -1.75
CA MET A 1 14.62 -5.07 -1.62
C MET A 1 13.24 -4.76 -2.20
N THR A 2 12.42 -4.03 -1.46
CA THR A 2 11.06 -3.74 -1.89
C THR A 2 11.04 -2.53 -2.81
N THR A 3 10.53 -2.70 -4.01
CA THR A 3 10.43 -1.61 -4.97
C THR A 3 9.05 -0.97 -4.92
N LYS A 4 8.93 0.23 -5.48
CA LYS A 4 7.64 0.92 -5.58
C LYS A 4 6.63 0.05 -6.32
N GLN A 5 7.08 -0.63 -7.38
CA GLN A 5 6.20 -1.49 -8.16
C GLN A 5 5.66 -2.64 -7.31
N GLN A 6 6.51 -3.25 -6.50
CA GLN A 6 6.07 -4.31 -5.61
C GLN A 6 5.05 -3.81 -4.60
N LEU A 7 5.28 -2.63 -4.04
CA LEU A 7 4.34 -2.04 -3.11
C LEU A 7 3.01 -1.74 -3.79
N GLN A 8 3.05 -1.26 -5.03
CA GLN A 8 1.82 -0.99 -5.77
C GLN A 8 1.04 -2.27 -6.03
N GLN A 9 1.72 -3.36 -6.33
CA GLN A 9 1.06 -4.65 -6.53
C GLN A 9 0.42 -5.13 -5.23
N GLN A 10 1.13 -4.98 -4.12
CA GLN A 10 0.59 -5.37 -2.82
C GLN A 10 -0.62 -4.50 -2.44
N LEU A 11 -0.55 -3.22 -2.76
CA LEU A 11 -1.66 -2.32 -2.48
C LEU A 11 -2.89 -2.71 -3.30
N ALA A 12 -2.70 -3.04 -4.57
CA ALA A 12 -3.82 -3.47 -5.41
C ALA A 12 -4.47 -4.72 -4.83
N TYR A 13 -3.66 -5.67 -4.38
CA TYR A 13 -4.17 -6.88 -3.74
C TYR A 13 -4.94 -6.55 -2.47
N ALA A 14 -4.37 -5.67 -1.64
CA ALA A 14 -5.00 -5.31 -0.38
C ALA A 14 -6.34 -4.59 -0.62
N LEU A 15 -6.40 -3.73 -1.62
CA LEU A 15 -7.64 -3.05 -1.97
C LEU A 15 -8.70 -4.03 -2.44
N GLU A 16 -8.30 -5.03 -3.22
CA GLU A 16 -9.22 -6.05 -3.67
C GLU A 16 -9.76 -6.84 -2.47
N GLN A 17 -8.89 -7.22 -1.55
CA GLN A 17 -9.32 -7.94 -0.36
C GLN A 17 -10.24 -7.09 0.50
N LEU A 18 -9.96 -5.80 0.59
CA LEU A 18 -10.81 -4.89 1.34
C LEU A 18 -12.23 -4.86 0.74
N GLY A 19 -12.31 -4.87 -0.58
CA GLY A 19 -13.60 -4.82 -1.27
C GLY A 19 -14.44 -6.07 -1.06
N ILE A 20 -13.81 -7.23 -0.86
CA ILE A 20 -14.54 -8.49 -0.68
C ILE A 20 -14.60 -8.93 0.78
N ALA A 21 -14.06 -8.14 1.69
CA ALA A 21 -14.09 -8.48 3.10
C ALA A 21 -15.52 -8.49 3.62
N ASP A 22 -15.89 -9.57 4.30
CA ASP A 22 -17.25 -9.74 4.80
C ASP A 22 -17.46 -9.20 6.21
N SER A 23 -16.40 -9.15 7.01
CA SER A 23 -16.51 -8.72 8.38
C SER A 23 -15.89 -7.36 8.56
N MET A 24 -16.38 -6.64 9.58
CA MET A 24 -15.82 -5.33 9.90
C MET A 24 -14.36 -5.46 10.33
N GLU A 25 -14.06 -6.51 11.07
CA GLU A 25 -12.67 -6.74 11.53
C GLU A 25 -11.73 -6.90 10.33
N ALA A 26 -12.14 -7.69 9.34
CA ALA A 26 -11.34 -7.87 8.14
C ALA A 26 -11.19 -6.56 7.37
N LYS A 27 -12.25 -5.78 7.29
CA LYS A 27 -12.20 -4.49 6.61
C LYS A 27 -11.22 -3.55 7.29
N VAL A 28 -11.24 -3.52 8.61
CA VAL A 28 -10.33 -2.66 9.37
C VAL A 28 -8.89 -3.09 9.14
N ARG A 29 -8.63 -4.39 9.18
CA ARG A 29 -7.28 -4.90 8.97
C ARG A 29 -6.75 -4.56 7.59
N TRP A 30 -7.56 -4.78 6.57
CA TRP A 30 -7.15 -4.48 5.20
C TRP A 30 -7.02 -2.98 4.97
N GLY A 31 -7.87 -2.19 5.62
CA GLY A 31 -7.75 -0.74 5.55
C GLY A 31 -6.44 -0.24 6.12
N ILE A 32 -6.03 -0.78 7.27
CA ILE A 32 -4.75 -0.42 7.88
C ILE A 32 -3.61 -0.84 6.96
N ARG A 33 -3.71 -2.03 6.37
CA ARG A 33 -2.68 -2.51 5.45
C ARG A 33 -2.55 -1.59 4.24
N CYS A 34 -3.68 -1.16 3.69
CA CYS A 34 -3.68 -0.24 2.56
C CYS A 34 -2.99 1.06 2.92
N ASP A 35 -3.29 1.61 4.09
CA ASP A 35 -2.66 2.84 4.56
C ASP A 35 -1.15 2.69 4.66
N GLN A 36 -0.70 1.57 5.21
CA GLN A 36 0.73 1.31 5.36
C GLN A 36 1.42 1.22 4.01
N LEU A 37 0.78 0.55 3.06
CA LEU A 37 1.35 0.39 1.73
C LEU A 37 1.38 1.72 0.99
N GLU A 38 0.34 2.52 1.12
CA GLU A 38 0.30 3.83 0.50
C GLU A 38 1.39 4.74 1.08
N ALA A 39 1.58 4.68 2.39
CA ALA A 39 2.63 5.47 3.02
C ALA A 39 4.01 5.06 2.52
N GLY A 40 4.22 3.76 2.35
CA GLY A 40 5.49 3.26 1.81
C GLY A 40 5.75 3.72 0.39
N ILE A 41 4.71 3.67 -0.45
CA ILE A 41 4.82 4.11 -1.83
C ILE A 41 5.14 5.60 -1.89
N GLU A 42 4.44 6.39 -1.09
CA GLU A 42 4.64 7.83 -1.05
C GLU A 42 6.04 8.16 -0.59
N ASP A 43 6.53 7.47 0.42
CA ASP A 43 7.87 7.67 0.95
C ASP A 43 8.92 7.38 -0.12
N LEU A 44 8.77 6.29 -0.84
CA LEU A 44 9.69 5.94 -1.91
C LEU A 44 9.66 6.98 -3.03
N SER A 45 8.48 7.47 -3.37
CA SER A 45 8.35 8.49 -4.41
C SER A 45 9.06 9.78 -3.98
N TYR A 46 8.90 10.15 -2.74
CA TYR A 46 9.54 11.34 -2.20
C TYR A 46 11.07 11.20 -2.25
N ASN A 47 11.58 10.08 -1.78
CA ASN A 47 13.02 9.83 -1.78
C ASN A 47 13.58 9.80 -3.19
N SER A 48 12.85 9.24 -4.13
CA SER A 48 13.30 9.19 -5.52
C SER A 48 13.42 10.59 -6.11
N GLN A 49 12.46 11.46 -5.81
CA GLN A 49 12.51 12.84 -6.30
C GLN A 49 13.70 13.57 -5.71
N GLU A 50 13.95 13.36 -4.43
CA GLU A 50 15.04 14.04 -3.76
C GLU A 50 16.38 13.59 -4.32
N ILE A 51 16.53 12.31 -4.55
CA ILE A 51 17.78 11.78 -5.10
C ILE A 51 17.96 12.18 -6.54
N GLY A 52 16.85 12.31 -7.28
CA GLY A 52 16.90 12.63 -8.70
C GLY A 52 17.45 14.00 -9.00
N GLN A 53 17.58 14.81 -7.99
CA GLN A 53 18.15 16.12 -8.15
C GLN A 53 19.66 16.07 -7.98
#